data_6e4adba206aa5f5a73b7ea3e99ff269f
#
_entry.id   6e4adba206aa5f5a73b7ea3e99ff269f
#
_cell.length_a   1.000
_cell.length_b   1.000
_cell.length_c   1.000
_cell.angle_alpha   90.00
_cell.angle_beta   90.00
_cell.angle_gamma   90.00
#
_symmetry.space_group_name_H-M   'P 1'
#
loop_
_entity.id
_entity.type
_entity.pdbx_description
1 polymer ?
#
loop_
_entity_poly.entity_id
_entity_poly.type
_entity_poly.pdbx_seq_one_letter_code
_entity_poly.pdbx_strand_id
1 'polypeptide(L)'
;QVDIPLTFTVKAEHLFGEWTSNGDGTHTRHCKNSTCTAFETQNCTGGTATCISKAVCEVCGKEYGTADAKRHARAAVWTQTADTHQQKYDCCGIVVVTTEKHQWQNGICQKCGYVCKHSGGTATCKEKAVCAICGIGYGEVDTDHHTGNIQWIKTATIHEQKYKCCGAAV
;
A
#
# COMPACT_ATOMS: atom_id res chain seq x y z
N GLN A 1 7.53 21.96 -87.36
CA GLN A 1 6.85 22.03 -86.03
C GLN A 1 7.10 20.70 -85.35
N VAL A 2 7.86 20.73 -84.23
CA VAL A 2 8.15 19.50 -83.45
C VAL A 2 7.21 19.56 -82.23
N ASP A 3 6.23 18.67 -82.22
CA ASP A 3 5.36 18.49 -81.01
C ASP A 3 6.16 17.75 -79.97
N ILE A 4 6.47 18.48 -78.84
CA ILE A 4 7.07 17.89 -77.64
C ILE A 4 5.90 17.50 -76.77
N PRO A 5 5.69 16.18 -76.48
CA PRO A 5 4.64 15.77 -75.54
C PRO A 5 5.02 16.15 -74.16
N LEU A 6 4.26 17.08 -73.52
CA LEU A 6 4.36 17.41 -72.12
C LEU A 6 3.68 16.27 -71.29
N THR A 7 4.47 15.44 -70.67
CA THR A 7 3.98 14.47 -69.68
C THR A 7 3.93 15.11 -68.28
N PHE A 8 2.73 15.32 -67.77
CA PHE A 8 2.50 15.72 -66.38
C PHE A 8 2.36 14.47 -65.53
N THR A 9 3.26 14.28 -64.57
CA THR A 9 3.07 13.27 -63.52
C THR A 9 2.31 13.91 -62.37
N VAL A 10 1.03 13.66 -62.26
CA VAL A 10 0.22 14.05 -61.11
C VAL A 10 0.54 13.08 -59.99
N LYS A 11 1.26 13.55 -58.98
CA LYS A 11 1.47 12.79 -57.73
C LYS A 11 0.16 12.86 -56.95
N ALA A 12 -0.64 11.81 -57.00
CA ALA A 12 -1.86 11.74 -56.20
C ALA A 12 -1.47 11.60 -54.74
N GLU A 13 -1.83 12.61 -53.93
CA GLU A 13 -1.68 12.51 -52.47
C GLU A 13 -2.75 11.56 -51.93
N HIS A 14 -2.35 10.63 -51.06
CA HIS A 14 -3.26 9.71 -50.39
C HIS A 14 -3.97 10.40 -49.25
N LEU A 15 -5.29 10.40 -49.22
CA LEU A 15 -6.09 10.81 -48.12
C LEU A 15 -6.30 9.60 -47.18
N PHE A 16 -5.51 9.49 -46.15
CA PHE A 16 -5.62 8.38 -45.20
C PHE A 16 -6.78 8.53 -44.19
N GLY A 17 -7.33 7.40 -43.78
CA GLY A 17 -8.33 7.29 -42.71
C GLY A 17 -7.74 7.31 -41.32
N GLU A 18 -8.57 6.95 -40.36
CA GLU A 18 -8.17 6.80 -38.97
C GLU A 18 -7.26 5.59 -38.78
N TRP A 19 -6.43 5.67 -37.73
CA TRP A 19 -5.56 4.58 -37.34
C TRP A 19 -6.36 3.46 -36.67
N THR A 20 -6.19 2.23 -37.08
CA THR A 20 -6.81 1.04 -36.52
C THR A 20 -5.74 0.11 -35.98
N SER A 21 -5.90 -0.33 -34.74
CA SER A 21 -4.97 -1.28 -34.10
C SER A 21 -4.99 -2.64 -34.80
N ASN A 22 -3.83 -3.22 -35.04
CA ASN A 22 -3.67 -4.58 -35.56
C ASN A 22 -3.66 -5.65 -34.45
N GLY A 23 -3.59 -5.24 -33.14
CA GLY A 23 -3.56 -6.15 -32.01
C GLY A 23 -2.17 -6.72 -31.68
N ASP A 24 -1.18 -6.49 -32.51
CA ASP A 24 0.20 -6.99 -32.39
C ASP A 24 1.20 -5.92 -31.89
N GLY A 25 0.71 -4.78 -31.44
CA GLY A 25 1.54 -3.63 -31.05
C GLY A 25 1.79 -2.65 -32.19
N THR A 26 1.10 -2.83 -33.33
CA THR A 26 1.09 -1.90 -34.46
C THR A 26 -0.31 -1.35 -34.71
N HIS A 27 -0.38 -0.30 -35.48
CA HIS A 27 -1.62 0.25 -36.02
C HIS A 27 -1.47 0.59 -37.51
N THR A 28 -2.55 0.47 -38.27
CA THR A 28 -2.58 0.69 -39.72
C THR A 28 -3.67 1.70 -40.05
N ARG A 29 -3.43 2.53 -41.06
CA ARG A 29 -4.45 3.35 -41.70
C ARG A 29 -4.46 3.12 -43.19
N HIS A 30 -5.63 3.14 -43.77
CA HIS A 30 -5.87 2.91 -45.19
C HIS A 30 -6.28 4.19 -45.92
N CYS A 31 -5.96 4.28 -47.19
CA CYS A 31 -6.47 5.35 -48.05
C CYS A 31 -8.00 5.31 -48.07
N LYS A 32 -8.66 6.48 -47.97
CA LYS A 32 -10.12 6.61 -48.00
C LYS A 32 -10.73 6.41 -49.39
N ASN A 33 -9.92 6.48 -50.44
CA ASN A 33 -10.39 6.24 -51.79
C ASN A 33 -10.59 4.74 -52.00
N SER A 34 -11.79 4.32 -52.37
CA SER A 34 -12.19 2.92 -52.51
C SER A 34 -11.40 2.13 -53.57
N THR A 35 -10.78 2.82 -54.52
CA THR A 35 -9.93 2.19 -55.55
C THR A 35 -8.45 2.18 -55.19
N CYS A 36 -8.08 2.81 -54.06
CA CYS A 36 -6.71 2.92 -53.59
C CYS A 36 -6.40 1.83 -52.57
N THR A 37 -5.35 1.06 -52.80
CA THR A 37 -4.88 0.01 -51.88
C THR A 37 -3.75 0.46 -50.93
N ALA A 38 -3.38 1.74 -50.96
CA ALA A 38 -2.30 2.26 -50.14
C ALA A 38 -2.68 2.24 -48.66
N PHE A 39 -1.74 1.82 -47.84
CA PHE A 39 -1.85 1.83 -46.37
C PHE A 39 -0.52 2.22 -45.74
N GLU A 40 -0.57 2.64 -44.52
CA GLU A 40 0.60 2.89 -43.64
C GLU A 40 0.45 2.11 -42.35
N THR A 41 1.57 1.51 -41.92
CA THR A 41 1.63 0.80 -40.64
C THR A 41 2.76 1.39 -39.81
N GLN A 42 2.47 1.61 -38.50
CA GLN A 42 3.43 2.13 -37.51
C GLN A 42 3.32 1.35 -36.23
N ASN A 43 4.39 1.37 -35.45
CA ASN A 43 4.38 0.81 -34.09
C ASN A 43 3.54 1.68 -33.16
N CYS A 44 2.81 1.05 -32.24
CA CYS A 44 2.13 1.73 -31.17
C CYS A 44 3.14 2.43 -30.27
N THR A 45 2.86 3.68 -29.89
CA THR A 45 3.71 4.52 -29.06
C THR A 45 2.91 5.30 -28.04
N GLY A 46 3.60 5.83 -27.03
CA GLY A 46 3.00 6.61 -25.96
C GLY A 46 2.32 5.76 -24.89
N GLY A 47 1.67 6.43 -23.94
CA GLY A 47 1.07 5.79 -22.78
C GLY A 47 2.09 5.18 -21.84
N THR A 48 1.60 4.61 -20.76
CA THR A 48 2.43 4.02 -19.71
C THR A 48 1.79 2.73 -19.19
N ALA A 49 2.50 1.61 -19.30
CA ALA A 49 2.08 0.36 -18.66
C ALA A 49 2.22 0.44 -17.15
N THR A 50 1.36 -0.25 -16.43
CA THR A 50 1.43 -0.42 -14.97
C THR A 50 1.46 -1.91 -14.63
N CYS A 51 1.56 -2.24 -13.35
CA CYS A 51 1.54 -3.65 -12.89
C CYS A 51 0.23 -4.40 -13.22
N ILE A 52 -0.84 -3.69 -13.55
CA ILE A 52 -2.17 -4.26 -13.83
C ILE A 52 -2.71 -3.88 -15.22
N SER A 53 -2.06 -3.01 -15.96
CA SER A 53 -2.53 -2.54 -17.26
C SER A 53 -1.39 -2.38 -18.26
N LYS A 54 -1.69 -2.64 -19.50
CA LYS A 54 -0.81 -2.36 -20.63
C LYS A 54 -0.77 -0.86 -20.93
N ALA A 55 0.21 -0.42 -21.72
CA ALA A 55 0.23 0.93 -22.25
C ALA A 55 -0.91 1.13 -23.24
N VAL A 56 -1.46 2.33 -23.32
CA VAL A 56 -2.47 2.72 -24.32
C VAL A 56 -1.79 3.58 -25.37
N CYS A 57 -1.87 3.17 -26.62
CA CYS A 57 -1.30 3.91 -27.75
C CYS A 57 -1.98 5.28 -27.90
N GLU A 58 -1.18 6.35 -27.92
CA GLU A 58 -1.70 7.72 -28.08
C GLU A 58 -2.29 8.00 -29.45
N VAL A 59 -1.97 7.16 -30.46
CA VAL A 59 -2.42 7.33 -31.84
C VAL A 59 -3.72 6.59 -32.10
N CYS A 60 -3.81 5.30 -31.77
CA CYS A 60 -5.00 4.47 -32.05
C CYS A 60 -5.88 4.21 -30.83
N GLY A 61 -5.49 4.67 -29.63
CA GLY A 61 -6.27 4.53 -28.40
C GLY A 61 -6.41 3.11 -27.86
N LYS A 62 -5.65 2.13 -28.38
CA LYS A 62 -5.73 0.73 -27.95
C LYS A 62 -4.54 0.31 -27.09
N GLU A 63 -4.79 -0.64 -26.22
CA GLU A 63 -3.73 -1.24 -25.40
C GLU A 63 -2.72 -2.00 -26.26
N TYR A 64 -1.44 -1.91 -25.89
CA TYR A 64 -0.35 -2.62 -26.55
C TYR A 64 0.76 -3.02 -25.57
N GLY A 65 1.65 -3.93 -26.02
CA GLY A 65 2.75 -4.41 -25.19
C GLY A 65 2.29 -5.30 -24.03
N THR A 66 3.04 -5.27 -22.93
CA THR A 66 2.78 -6.03 -21.71
C THR A 66 2.65 -5.10 -20.52
N ALA A 67 1.95 -5.55 -19.47
CA ALA A 67 1.93 -4.85 -18.20
C ALA A 67 3.36 -4.81 -17.59
N ASP A 68 3.69 -3.71 -16.91
CA ASP A 68 4.98 -3.55 -16.22
C ASP A 68 4.82 -3.92 -14.74
N ALA A 69 5.18 -5.16 -14.39
CA ALA A 69 5.05 -5.70 -13.04
C ALA A 69 5.80 -4.90 -11.96
N LYS A 70 6.74 -4.03 -12.34
CA LYS A 70 7.52 -3.20 -11.41
C LYS A 70 6.93 -1.79 -11.23
N ARG A 71 6.04 -1.39 -12.11
CA ARG A 71 5.43 -0.05 -12.10
C ARG A 71 4.09 -0.07 -11.38
N HIS A 72 4.13 0.14 -10.10
CA HIS A 72 2.93 0.21 -9.27
C HIS A 72 2.29 1.59 -9.37
N ALA A 73 0.97 1.64 -9.57
CA ALA A 73 0.21 2.88 -9.67
C ALA A 73 0.11 3.64 -8.33
N ARG A 74 0.35 2.94 -7.22
CA ARG A 74 0.30 3.49 -5.85
C ARG A 74 1.44 2.93 -5.02
N ALA A 75 1.82 3.66 -3.96
CA ALA A 75 2.75 3.17 -2.95
C ALA A 75 2.19 1.94 -2.22
N ALA A 76 3.08 1.12 -1.69
CA ALA A 76 2.68 0.01 -0.84
C ALA A 76 2.08 0.54 0.47
N VAL A 77 1.02 -0.12 0.92
CA VAL A 77 0.26 0.25 2.14
C VAL A 77 0.40 -0.82 3.20
N TRP A 78 0.39 -0.38 4.46
CA TRP A 78 0.38 -1.26 5.61
C TRP A 78 -1.05 -1.75 5.91
N THR A 79 -1.19 -3.06 6.07
CA THR A 79 -2.37 -3.69 6.67
C THR A 79 -1.98 -4.17 8.06
N GLN A 80 -2.77 -3.85 9.09
CA GLN A 80 -2.41 -4.02 10.49
C GLN A 80 -3.54 -4.71 11.26
N THR A 81 -3.15 -5.59 12.17
CA THR A 81 -4.00 -6.17 13.21
C THR A 81 -3.46 -5.76 14.59
N ALA A 82 -4.02 -6.28 15.68
CA ALA A 82 -3.45 -6.04 17.02
C ALA A 82 -2.04 -6.64 17.19
N ASP A 83 -1.76 -7.77 16.54
CA ASP A 83 -0.56 -8.57 16.75
C ASP A 83 0.46 -8.46 15.62
N THR A 84 -0.02 -8.24 14.40
CA THR A 84 0.80 -8.35 13.18
C THR A 84 0.57 -7.22 12.20
N HIS A 85 1.52 -7.05 11.29
CA HIS A 85 1.40 -6.17 10.14
C HIS A 85 1.94 -6.84 8.87
N GLN A 86 1.48 -6.33 7.73
CA GLN A 86 1.92 -6.71 6.39
C GLN A 86 1.93 -5.47 5.50
N GLN A 87 2.85 -5.40 4.55
CA GLN A 87 2.85 -4.34 3.55
C GLN A 87 2.66 -4.92 2.15
N LYS A 88 1.74 -4.36 1.39
CA LYS A 88 1.43 -4.78 0.02
C LYS A 88 1.06 -3.61 -0.87
N TYR A 89 1.27 -3.77 -2.17
CA TYR A 89 0.75 -2.82 -3.15
C TYR A 89 -0.75 -3.02 -3.34
N ASP A 90 -1.53 -1.96 -3.10
CA ASP A 90 -2.99 -1.99 -3.19
C ASP A 90 -3.49 -2.18 -4.63
N CYS A 91 -2.72 -1.73 -5.62
CA CYS A 91 -3.07 -1.86 -7.04
C CYS A 91 -3.04 -3.31 -7.57
N CYS A 92 -2.19 -4.18 -7.03
CA CYS A 92 -1.97 -5.54 -7.56
C CYS A 92 -1.88 -6.62 -6.47
N GLY A 93 -1.87 -6.25 -5.20
CA GLY A 93 -1.77 -7.18 -4.08
C GLY A 93 -0.39 -7.79 -3.85
N ILE A 94 0.64 -7.40 -4.62
CA ILE A 94 2.01 -7.90 -4.41
C ILE A 94 2.48 -7.50 -3.02
N VAL A 95 2.94 -8.49 -2.26
CA VAL A 95 3.41 -8.34 -0.89
C VAL A 95 4.86 -7.84 -0.91
N VAL A 96 5.11 -6.73 -0.20
CA VAL A 96 6.42 -6.12 0.00
C VAL A 96 7.05 -6.59 1.31
N VAL A 97 6.23 -6.60 2.38
CA VAL A 97 6.59 -7.14 3.69
C VAL A 97 5.58 -8.22 4.03
N THR A 98 6.06 -9.44 4.24
CA THR A 98 5.22 -10.57 4.67
C THR A 98 4.64 -10.31 6.06
N THR A 99 3.59 -11.04 6.42
CA THR A 99 2.98 -10.91 7.74
C THR A 99 4.01 -11.21 8.83
N GLU A 100 4.26 -10.23 9.69
CA GLU A 100 5.18 -10.33 10.82
C GLU A 100 4.60 -9.65 12.07
N LYS A 101 5.16 -9.97 13.25
CA LYS A 101 4.75 -9.33 14.51
C LYS A 101 5.24 -7.89 14.58
N HIS A 102 4.51 -7.06 15.32
CA HIS A 102 4.92 -5.69 15.59
C HIS A 102 6.24 -5.62 16.37
N GLN A 103 7.08 -4.66 16.01
CA GLN A 103 8.29 -4.31 16.74
C GLN A 103 7.99 -3.07 17.60
N TRP A 104 7.68 -3.30 18.87
CA TRP A 104 7.21 -2.26 19.77
C TRP A 104 8.34 -1.42 20.35
N GLN A 105 8.15 -0.10 20.29
CA GLN A 105 8.91 0.87 21.06
C GLN A 105 7.95 1.93 21.60
N ASN A 106 7.89 2.08 22.91
CA ASN A 106 6.96 3.00 23.58
C ASN A 106 5.49 2.83 23.13
N GLY A 107 5.04 1.59 22.91
CA GLY A 107 3.67 1.28 22.45
C GLY A 107 3.38 1.56 21.00
N ILE A 108 4.38 1.93 20.20
CA ILE A 108 4.26 2.20 18.76
C ILE A 108 5.13 1.20 18.00
N CYS A 109 4.57 0.58 16.96
CA CYS A 109 5.34 -0.27 16.06
C CYS A 109 6.28 0.58 15.20
N GLN A 110 7.57 0.27 15.25
CA GLN A 110 8.60 1.03 14.53
C GLN A 110 8.56 0.90 13.02
N LYS A 111 7.93 -0.16 12.49
CA LYS A 111 7.82 -0.39 11.05
C LYS A 111 6.56 0.22 10.43
N CYS A 112 5.41 0.01 11.05
CA CYS A 112 4.13 0.39 10.47
C CYS A 112 3.42 1.55 11.19
N GLY A 113 3.96 2.03 12.32
CA GLY A 113 3.37 3.11 13.10
C GLY A 113 2.10 2.75 13.87
N TYR A 114 1.71 1.45 13.90
CA TYR A 114 0.53 1.04 14.66
C TYR A 114 0.71 1.33 16.15
N VAL A 115 -0.29 1.96 16.77
CA VAL A 115 -0.31 2.27 18.20
C VAL A 115 -1.02 1.14 18.95
N CYS A 116 -0.35 0.56 19.93
CA CYS A 116 -0.91 -0.51 20.76
C CYS A 116 -2.11 0.01 21.57
N LYS A 117 -3.22 -0.71 21.50
CA LYS A 117 -4.43 -0.38 22.27
C LYS A 117 -4.40 -0.89 23.71
N HIS A 118 -3.28 -1.45 24.11
CA HIS A 118 -3.01 -2.06 25.40
C HIS A 118 -4.11 -3.00 25.92
N SER A 119 -3.72 -4.22 26.27
CA SER A 119 -4.61 -5.22 26.84
C SER A 119 -3.83 -6.24 27.67
N GLY A 120 -4.53 -6.92 28.55
CA GLY A 120 -3.96 -7.92 29.46
C GLY A 120 -3.20 -7.29 30.62
N GLY A 121 -2.61 -8.14 31.45
CA GLY A 121 -1.99 -7.75 32.72
C GLY A 121 -3.01 -7.37 33.80
N THR A 122 -2.52 -7.16 35.00
CA THR A 122 -3.32 -6.78 36.14
C THR A 122 -2.60 -5.69 36.92
N ALA A 123 -3.28 -4.58 37.17
CA ALA A 123 -2.77 -3.51 38.01
C ALA A 123 -2.75 -3.95 39.48
N THR A 124 -1.84 -3.39 40.24
CA THR A 124 -1.77 -3.56 41.68
C THR A 124 -1.81 -2.21 42.38
N CYS A 125 -1.83 -2.21 43.69
CA CYS A 125 -1.81 -0.96 44.47
C CYS A 125 -0.53 -0.10 44.27
N LYS A 126 0.50 -0.63 43.64
CA LYS A 126 1.75 0.08 43.33
C LYS A 126 2.10 0.16 41.87
N GLU A 127 1.63 -0.77 41.09
CA GLU A 127 2.06 -0.93 39.70
C GLU A 127 0.85 -0.94 38.73
N LYS A 128 0.99 -0.27 37.62
CA LYS A 128 0.02 -0.29 36.53
C LYS A 128 -0.01 -1.67 35.90
N ALA A 129 -1.11 -2.02 35.24
CA ALA A 129 -1.17 -3.21 34.40
C ALA A 129 -0.11 -3.14 33.31
N VAL A 130 0.58 -4.26 33.03
CA VAL A 130 1.57 -4.35 31.95
C VAL A 130 0.90 -5.00 30.74
N CYS A 131 0.89 -4.31 29.62
CA CYS A 131 0.29 -4.80 28.39
C CYS A 131 0.97 -6.10 27.93
N ALA A 132 0.17 -7.15 27.72
CA ALA A 132 0.66 -8.45 27.26
C ALA A 132 1.24 -8.42 25.84
N ILE A 133 0.87 -7.40 25.03
CA ILE A 133 1.28 -7.27 23.63
C ILE A 133 2.57 -6.46 23.50
N CYS A 134 2.64 -5.26 24.08
CA CYS A 134 3.77 -4.34 23.92
C CYS A 134 4.68 -4.19 25.15
N GLY A 135 4.32 -4.81 26.27
CA GLY A 135 5.13 -4.80 27.50
C GLY A 135 5.11 -3.48 28.29
N ILE A 136 4.26 -2.51 27.92
CA ILE A 136 4.21 -1.20 28.58
C ILE A 136 3.15 -1.18 29.67
N GLY A 137 3.47 -0.52 30.78
CA GLY A 137 2.50 -0.21 31.83
C GLY A 137 1.44 0.78 31.35
N TYR A 138 0.17 0.48 31.60
CA TYR A 138 -0.95 1.30 31.15
C TYR A 138 -2.08 1.36 32.18
N GLY A 139 -3.00 2.30 31.99
CA GLY A 139 -4.08 2.53 32.95
C GLY A 139 -3.61 3.15 34.25
N GLU A 140 -4.41 3.05 35.28
CA GLU A 140 -4.10 3.49 36.65
C GLU A 140 -3.74 2.28 37.51
N VAL A 141 -3.11 2.53 38.66
CA VAL A 141 -2.90 1.52 39.71
C VAL A 141 -4.25 1.15 40.32
N ASP A 142 -4.37 -0.10 40.75
CA ASP A 142 -5.56 -0.58 41.46
C ASP A 142 -5.28 -0.54 42.95
N THR A 143 -5.75 0.52 43.62
CA THR A 143 -5.51 0.78 45.06
C THR A 143 -6.05 -0.31 45.98
N ASP A 144 -7.00 -1.10 45.50
CA ASP A 144 -7.64 -2.17 46.28
C ASP A 144 -7.00 -3.55 46.03
N HIS A 145 -6.20 -3.66 44.95
CA HIS A 145 -5.49 -4.90 44.64
C HIS A 145 -4.12 -4.98 45.32
N HIS A 146 -4.11 -5.48 46.56
CA HIS A 146 -2.91 -5.65 47.34
C HIS A 146 -2.26 -7.02 47.12
N THR A 147 -0.98 -7.05 46.71
CA THR A 147 -0.18 -8.27 46.48
C THR A 147 0.62 -8.72 47.69
N GLY A 148 0.65 -7.93 48.77
CA GLY A 148 1.38 -8.22 49.99
C GLY A 148 0.49 -8.70 51.11
N ASN A 149 1.06 -9.49 52.04
CA ASN A 149 0.39 -9.92 53.23
C ASN A 149 0.15 -8.72 54.16
N ILE A 150 -0.86 -8.85 55.03
CA ILE A 150 -1.11 -7.93 56.15
C ILE A 150 -0.02 -8.09 57.22
N GLN A 151 0.48 -7.01 57.74
CA GLN A 151 1.39 -7.00 58.88
C GLN A 151 0.86 -6.12 60.01
N TRP A 152 1.15 -6.52 61.25
CA TRP A 152 0.91 -5.68 62.41
C TRP A 152 2.03 -4.69 62.61
N ILE A 153 1.70 -3.41 62.70
CA ILE A 153 2.60 -2.35 63.16
C ILE A 153 2.25 -2.04 64.59
N LYS A 154 3.21 -2.21 65.45
CA LYS A 154 3.07 -1.95 66.94
C LYS A 154 4.02 -0.85 67.31
N THR A 155 3.47 0.17 67.94
CA THR A 155 4.22 1.22 68.65
C THR A 155 3.85 1.17 70.14
N ALA A 156 4.44 2.03 70.97
CA ALA A 156 4.10 2.10 72.36
C ALA A 156 2.62 2.43 72.64
N THR A 157 1.96 3.08 71.68
CA THR A 157 0.59 3.62 71.85
C THR A 157 -0.42 3.10 70.82
N ILE A 158 0.02 2.50 69.73
CA ILE A 158 -0.85 2.14 68.61
C ILE A 158 -0.56 0.70 68.08
N HIS A 159 -1.64 -0.03 67.81
CA HIS A 159 -1.60 -1.28 67.06
C HIS A 159 -2.46 -1.09 65.82
N GLU A 160 -1.87 -1.25 64.63
CA GLU A 160 -2.60 -1.16 63.34
C GLU A 160 -2.18 -2.27 62.36
N GLN A 161 -3.10 -2.67 61.51
CA GLN A 161 -2.81 -3.59 60.41
C GLN A 161 -2.56 -2.79 59.15
N LYS A 162 -1.49 -3.17 58.42
CA LYS A 162 -1.17 -2.55 57.13
C LYS A 162 -0.82 -3.58 56.10
N TYR A 163 -1.16 -3.29 54.85
CA TYR A 163 -0.68 -4.07 53.74
C TYR A 163 0.80 -3.87 53.51
N LYS A 164 1.57 -4.96 53.47
CA LYS A 164 3.04 -4.92 53.34
C LYS A 164 3.49 -4.34 51.99
N CYS A 165 2.69 -4.50 50.96
CA CYS A 165 3.00 -3.99 49.62
C CYS A 165 3.01 -2.46 49.52
N CYS A 166 2.07 -1.76 50.15
CA CYS A 166 1.89 -0.31 50.00
C CYS A 166 1.86 0.46 51.34
N GLY A 167 1.71 -0.21 52.48
CA GLY A 167 1.59 0.42 53.78
C GLY A 167 0.19 1.00 54.06
N ALA A 168 -0.80 0.78 53.17
CA ALA A 168 -2.18 1.20 53.42
C ALA A 168 -2.74 0.48 54.68
N ALA A 169 -3.56 1.15 55.44
CA ALA A 169 -4.28 0.55 56.57
C ALA A 169 -5.33 -0.46 56.07
N VAL A 170 -5.60 -1.50 56.85
CA VAL A 170 -6.62 -2.49 56.60
C VAL A 170 -7.95 -2.04 57.20
#